data_792d112e1b8f39be023dc2fa114ca87a
#
_entry.id   792d112e1b8f39be023dc2fa114ca87a
#
_cell.length_a   1.000
_cell.length_b   1.000
_cell.length_c   1.000
_cell.angle_alpha   90.00
_cell.angle_beta   90.00
_cell.angle_gamma   90.00
#
_symmetry.space_group_name_H-M   'P 1'
#
loop_
_entity.id
_entity.type
_entity.pdbx_description
1 polymer ?
#
loop_
_entity_poly.entity_id
_entity_poly.type
_entity_poly.pdbx_seq_one_letter_code
_entity_poly.pdbx_strand_id
1 'polypeptide(L)'
;MKTSQVVLLNEDGLVLGVSRKTDHNDFGLPGGKMEEIDDDNPTDTAIRETYEETGLTVYQLKLIFATHKNGNMGYTYLAKYHGEIEHNEPHLVKWVPFSVLINGSFGKYNQLVSESLDDMGVKYIK
;
A
#
# COMPACT_ATOMS: atom_id res chain seq x y z
N MET A 1 -13.95 -2.10 11.30
CA MET A 1 -13.12 -1.09 10.62
C MET A 1 -12.62 -1.64 9.30
N LYS A 2 -12.66 -0.84 8.25
CA LYS A 2 -12.13 -1.21 6.94
C LYS A 2 -10.91 -0.37 6.61
N THR A 3 -9.88 -1.00 6.07
CA THR A 3 -8.67 -0.33 5.59
C THR A 3 -8.40 -0.72 4.16
N SER A 4 -7.76 0.14 3.40
CA SER A 4 -7.38 -0.12 2.01
C SER A 4 -5.98 0.39 1.76
N GLN A 5 -5.23 -0.38 0.97
CA GLN A 5 -3.85 -0.03 0.62
C GLN A 5 -3.50 -0.51 -0.77
N VAL A 6 -2.43 0.01 -1.32
CA VAL A 6 -2.01 -0.30 -2.67
C VAL A 6 -0.57 -0.79 -2.74
N VAL A 7 -0.31 -1.69 -3.68
CA VAL A 7 1.02 -2.04 -4.14
C VAL A 7 1.28 -1.26 -5.41
N LEU A 8 2.28 -0.39 -5.38
CA LEU A 8 2.77 0.34 -6.56
C LEU A 8 4.19 -0.12 -6.83
N LEU A 9 4.46 -0.51 -8.06
CA LEU A 9 5.78 -0.97 -8.49
C LEU A 9 6.31 -0.02 -9.56
N ASN A 10 7.57 0.41 -9.41
CA ASN A 10 8.21 1.24 -10.41
C ASN A 10 8.86 0.38 -11.52
N GLU A 11 9.52 1.02 -12.48
CA GLU A 11 10.17 0.33 -13.61
C GLU A 11 11.25 -0.64 -13.17
N ASP A 12 11.90 -0.37 -12.04
CA ASP A 12 12.94 -1.25 -11.49
C ASP A 12 12.37 -2.39 -10.64
N GLY A 13 11.05 -2.45 -10.49
CA GLY A 13 10.40 -3.47 -9.68
C GLY A 13 10.41 -3.20 -8.18
N LEU A 14 10.80 -1.99 -7.76
CA LEU A 14 10.73 -1.58 -6.36
C LEU A 14 9.31 -1.19 -6.00
N VAL A 15 8.93 -1.46 -4.75
CA VAL A 15 7.61 -1.12 -4.21
C VAL A 15 7.67 0.22 -3.48
N LEU A 16 6.59 0.99 -3.57
CA LEU A 16 6.49 2.23 -2.81
C LEU A 16 6.16 1.92 -1.36
N GLY A 17 7.03 2.35 -0.46
CA GLY A 17 6.83 2.23 0.98
C GLY A 17 6.58 3.59 1.62
N VAL A 18 5.72 3.59 2.64
CA VAL A 18 5.44 4.78 3.47
C VAL A 18 5.81 4.42 4.90
N SER A 19 6.68 5.23 5.51
CA SER A 19 7.13 4.98 6.87
C SER A 19 6.06 5.33 7.89
N ARG A 20 6.22 4.81 9.11
CA ARG A 20 5.45 5.29 10.24
C ARG A 20 5.92 6.69 10.62
N LYS A 21 5.02 7.48 11.22
CA LYS A 21 5.32 8.85 11.68
C LYS A 21 6.45 8.89 12.71
N THR A 22 6.50 7.87 13.56
CA THR A 22 7.40 7.79 14.70
C THR A 22 8.63 6.91 14.46
N ASP A 23 8.68 6.22 13.32
CA ASP A 23 9.81 5.35 12.96
C ASP A 23 9.99 5.35 11.44
N HIS A 24 10.97 6.11 10.96
CA HIS A 24 11.25 6.25 9.53
C HIS A 24 11.99 5.04 8.94
N ASN A 25 12.22 3.99 9.73
CA ASN A 25 12.76 2.71 9.26
C ASN A 25 11.68 1.62 9.16
N ASP A 26 10.48 1.91 9.63
CA ASP A 26 9.35 0.98 9.58
C ASP A 26 8.40 1.36 8.45
N PHE A 27 8.45 0.61 7.35
CA PHE A 27 7.70 0.90 6.13
C PHE A 27 6.52 -0.05 5.96
N GLY A 28 5.41 0.51 5.50
CA GLY A 28 4.24 -0.23 5.06
C GLY A 28 3.81 0.24 3.68
N LEU A 29 2.73 -0.34 3.18
CA LEU A 29 2.11 0.09 1.92
C LEU A 29 1.34 1.39 2.12
N PRO A 30 1.26 2.25 1.08
CA PRO A 30 0.38 3.42 1.12
C PRO A 30 -1.08 3.00 1.32
N GLY A 31 -1.80 3.72 2.16
CA GLY A 31 -3.20 3.42 2.42
C GLY A 31 -3.64 3.91 3.79
N GLY A 32 -4.86 3.58 4.16
CA GLY A 32 -5.40 3.98 5.44
C GLY A 32 -6.82 3.50 5.68
N LYS A 33 -7.45 4.11 6.65
CA LYS A 33 -8.80 3.75 7.08
C LYS A 33 -9.86 4.34 6.16
N MET A 34 -10.88 3.54 5.91
CA MET A 34 -12.10 4.03 5.24
C MET A 34 -12.77 5.10 6.09
N GLU A 35 -13.18 6.17 5.45
CA GLU A 35 -13.92 7.27 6.05
C GLU A 35 -15.28 7.42 5.37
N GLU A 36 -16.17 8.20 5.97
CA GLU A 36 -17.52 8.41 5.45
C GLU A 36 -17.52 8.95 4.02
N ILE A 37 -16.56 9.82 3.68
CA ILE A 37 -16.42 10.37 2.34
C ILE A 37 -16.17 9.30 1.27
N ASP A 38 -15.66 8.13 1.65
CA ASP A 38 -15.37 7.03 0.73
C ASP A 38 -16.62 6.24 0.33
N ASP A 39 -17.77 6.55 0.94
CA ASP A 39 -19.08 5.95 0.65
C ASP A 39 -19.02 4.41 0.62
N ASP A 40 -18.37 3.83 1.61
CA ASP A 40 -18.19 2.38 1.79
C ASP A 40 -17.49 1.71 0.59
N ASN A 41 -16.68 2.46 -0.15
CA ASN A 41 -15.95 1.96 -1.31
C ASN A 41 -14.46 1.84 -1.01
N PRO A 42 -13.91 0.60 -0.87
CA PRO A 42 -12.49 0.42 -0.55
C PRO A 42 -11.53 0.97 -1.61
N THR A 43 -11.91 1.00 -2.88
CA THR A 43 -11.05 1.59 -3.92
C THR A 43 -10.93 3.09 -3.75
N ASP A 44 -12.02 3.78 -3.38
CA ASP A 44 -11.98 5.22 -3.11
C ASP A 44 -11.09 5.53 -1.91
N THR A 45 -11.14 4.70 -0.87
CA THR A 45 -10.24 4.80 0.27
C THR A 45 -8.78 4.69 -0.16
N ALA A 46 -8.46 3.69 -0.98
CA ALA A 46 -7.10 3.47 -1.46
C ALA A 46 -6.60 4.66 -2.29
N ILE A 47 -7.43 5.20 -3.18
CA ILE A 47 -7.09 6.33 -4.03
C ILE A 47 -6.83 7.58 -3.16
N ARG A 48 -7.76 7.89 -2.27
CA ARG A 48 -7.66 9.08 -1.41
C ARG A 48 -6.44 9.03 -0.49
N GLU A 49 -6.29 7.94 0.25
CA GLU A 49 -5.18 7.79 1.21
C GLU A 49 -3.82 7.81 0.53
N THR A 50 -3.70 7.15 -0.61
CA THR A 50 -2.42 7.15 -1.35
C THR A 50 -2.07 8.57 -1.81
N TYR A 51 -3.05 9.31 -2.33
CA TYR A 51 -2.82 10.70 -2.73
C TYR A 51 -2.40 11.57 -1.54
N GLU A 52 -3.10 11.45 -0.41
CA GLU A 52 -2.78 12.23 0.79
C GLU A 52 -1.37 11.96 1.31
N GLU A 53 -0.92 10.70 1.27
CA GLU A 53 0.38 10.31 1.79
C GLU A 53 1.54 10.53 0.81
N THR A 54 1.30 10.39 -0.48
CA THR A 54 2.39 10.32 -1.47
C THR A 54 2.32 11.36 -2.58
N GLY A 55 1.17 11.99 -2.80
CA GLY A 55 0.93 12.87 -3.94
C GLY A 55 0.63 12.15 -5.24
N LEU A 56 0.66 10.82 -5.26
CA LEU A 56 0.41 10.04 -6.47
C LEU A 56 -1.07 9.76 -6.67
N THR A 57 -1.52 9.82 -7.91
CA THR A 57 -2.85 9.40 -8.30
C THR A 57 -2.80 7.97 -8.81
N VAL A 58 -3.55 7.09 -8.17
CA VAL A 58 -3.60 5.68 -8.54
C VAL A 58 -4.85 5.36 -9.34
N TYR A 59 -4.74 4.39 -10.24
CA TYR A 59 -5.83 4.00 -11.13
C TYR A 59 -5.69 2.54 -11.53
N GLN A 60 -6.76 1.97 -12.12
CA GLN A 60 -6.82 0.56 -12.52
C GLN A 60 -6.47 -0.37 -11.36
N LEU A 61 -7.15 -0.18 -10.24
CA LEU A 61 -6.92 -0.97 -9.04
C LEU A 61 -7.47 -2.38 -9.23
N LYS A 62 -6.62 -3.36 -8.96
CA LYS A 62 -6.98 -4.78 -8.98
C LYS A 62 -6.81 -5.37 -7.59
N LEU A 63 -7.89 -5.88 -7.00
CA LEU A 63 -7.82 -6.52 -5.69
C LEU A 63 -6.94 -7.78 -5.78
N ILE A 64 -5.92 -7.84 -4.95
CA ILE A 64 -5.00 -8.97 -4.93
C ILE A 64 -5.03 -9.74 -3.62
N PHE A 65 -5.46 -9.09 -2.53
CA PHE A 65 -5.51 -9.73 -1.22
C PHE A 65 -6.52 -9.02 -0.35
N ALA A 66 -7.30 -9.79 0.40
CA ALA A 66 -8.23 -9.24 1.38
C ALA A 66 -8.25 -10.13 2.62
N THR A 67 -8.39 -9.51 3.78
CA THR A 67 -8.49 -10.24 5.05
C THR A 67 -9.70 -9.75 5.83
N HIS A 68 -10.22 -10.65 6.66
CA HIS A 68 -11.25 -10.34 7.62
C HIS A 68 -10.86 -10.96 8.96
N LYS A 69 -10.63 -10.13 9.96
CA LYS A 69 -10.21 -10.60 11.29
C LYS A 69 -10.79 -9.70 12.36
N ASN A 70 -11.52 -10.30 13.30
CA ASN A 70 -12.09 -9.59 14.46
C ASN A 70 -12.93 -8.36 14.06
N GLY A 71 -13.74 -8.48 13.00
CA GLY A 71 -14.57 -7.37 12.51
C GLY A 71 -13.82 -6.34 11.68
N ASN A 72 -12.52 -6.50 11.49
CA ASN A 72 -11.71 -5.61 10.66
C ASN A 72 -11.50 -6.23 9.28
N MET A 73 -11.68 -5.44 8.24
CA MET A 73 -11.43 -5.87 6.86
C MET A 73 -10.29 -5.05 6.26
N GLY A 74 -9.35 -5.75 5.63
CA GLY A 74 -8.25 -5.12 4.91
C GLY A 74 -8.30 -5.49 3.44
N TYR A 75 -8.12 -4.50 2.57
CA TYR A 75 -8.10 -4.67 1.12
C TYR A 75 -6.77 -4.19 0.59
N THR A 76 -6.12 -5.01 -0.24
CA THR A 76 -4.87 -4.63 -0.90
C THR A 76 -5.04 -4.77 -2.41
N TYR A 77 -4.69 -3.70 -3.11
CA TYR A 77 -4.83 -3.60 -4.57
C TYR A 77 -3.46 -3.45 -5.21
N LEU A 78 -3.27 -4.10 -6.35
CA LEU A 78 -2.20 -3.75 -7.28
C LEU A 78 -2.75 -2.64 -8.18
N ALA A 79 -2.02 -1.55 -8.33
CA ALA A 79 -2.50 -0.40 -9.08
C ALA A 79 -1.41 0.21 -9.95
N LYS A 80 -1.86 0.96 -10.94
CA LYS A 80 -1.01 1.87 -11.72
C LYS A 80 -1.05 3.25 -11.08
N TYR A 81 -0.09 4.08 -11.41
CA TYR A 81 0.01 5.42 -10.83
C TYR A 81 0.56 6.42 -11.83
N HIS A 82 0.28 7.69 -11.58
CA HIS A 82 0.95 8.80 -12.24
C HIS A 82 1.12 9.95 -11.24
N GLY A 83 1.93 10.92 -11.62
CA GLY A 83 2.27 12.06 -10.77
C GLY A 83 3.67 11.92 -10.19
N GLU A 84 3.99 12.80 -9.28
CA GLU A 84 5.29 12.83 -8.60
C GLU A 84 5.10 12.69 -7.10
N ILE A 85 6.05 12.02 -6.46
CA ILE A 85 6.03 11.87 -5.01
C ILE A 85 6.25 13.23 -4.37
N GLU A 86 5.32 13.62 -3.50
CA GLU A 86 5.46 14.79 -2.65
C GLU A 86 5.83 14.31 -1.24
N HIS A 87 6.87 14.90 -0.68
CA HIS A 87 7.31 14.59 0.67
C HIS A 87 6.45 15.35 1.67
N ASN A 88 5.48 14.67 2.24
CA ASN A 88 4.65 15.22 3.29
C ASN A 88 5.13 14.70 4.64
N GLU A 89 5.86 15.52 5.39
CA GLU A 89 6.11 15.25 6.78
C GLU A 89 4.78 14.96 7.50
N PRO A 90 4.71 13.98 8.39
CA PRO A 90 5.84 13.29 9.06
C PRO A 90 6.22 11.93 8.48
N HIS A 91 5.63 11.49 7.35
CA HIS A 91 5.96 10.22 6.73
C HIS A 91 7.15 10.35 5.78
N LEU A 92 7.98 9.32 5.72
CA LEU A 92 8.99 9.17 4.69
C LEU A 92 8.43 8.24 3.61
N VAL A 93 8.55 8.63 2.33
CA VAL A 93 8.05 7.86 1.20
C VAL A 93 9.24 7.46 0.33
N LYS A 94 9.42 6.16 0.09
CA LYS A 94 10.57 5.62 -0.65
C LYS A 94 10.20 4.43 -1.49
N TRP A 95 10.88 4.29 -2.62
CA TRP A 95 10.91 3.04 -3.38
C TRP A 95 11.90 2.09 -2.73
N VAL A 96 11.44 0.89 -2.35
CA VAL A 96 12.24 -0.08 -1.59
C VAL A 96 12.03 -1.50 -2.12
N PRO A 97 12.98 -2.42 -1.89
CA PRO A 97 12.71 -3.84 -2.10
C PRO A 97 11.55 -4.29 -1.20
N PHE A 98 10.77 -5.24 -1.66
CA PHE A 98 9.58 -5.69 -0.91
C PHE A 98 9.96 -6.25 0.47
N SER A 99 11.15 -6.81 0.62
CA SER A 99 11.65 -7.32 1.90
C SER A 99 11.66 -6.26 3.01
N VAL A 100 11.81 -4.98 2.65
CA VAL A 100 11.76 -3.89 3.64
C VAL A 100 10.39 -3.84 4.31
N LEU A 101 9.31 -4.05 3.55
CA LEU A 101 7.95 -4.08 4.10
C LEU A 101 7.72 -5.34 4.96
N ILE A 102 8.28 -6.46 4.53
CA ILE A 102 8.14 -7.74 5.25
C ILE A 102 8.86 -7.67 6.60
N ASN A 103 9.97 -6.94 6.67
CA ASN A 103 10.73 -6.76 7.91
C ASN A 103 10.18 -5.66 8.82
N GLY A 104 9.11 -4.97 8.42
CA GLY A 104 8.46 -3.95 9.23
C GLY A 104 7.38 -4.52 10.15
N SER A 105 6.67 -3.62 10.85
CA SER A 105 5.62 -3.99 11.80
C SER A 105 4.43 -4.67 11.15
N PHE A 106 4.20 -4.47 9.85
CA PHE A 106 3.14 -5.13 9.09
C PHE A 106 3.66 -6.35 8.31
N GLY A 107 4.77 -6.94 8.77
CA GLY A 107 5.49 -7.96 8.03
C GLY A 107 4.67 -9.20 7.70
N LYS A 108 3.85 -9.70 8.64
CA LYS A 108 3.00 -10.87 8.39
C LYS A 108 1.99 -10.63 7.28
N TYR A 109 1.33 -9.48 7.32
CA TYR A 109 0.39 -9.09 6.28
C TYR A 109 1.09 -8.93 4.93
N ASN A 110 2.22 -8.24 4.91
CA ASN A 110 2.98 -7.99 3.69
C ASN A 110 3.59 -9.26 3.11
N GLN A 111 3.92 -10.25 3.94
CA GLN A 111 4.33 -11.57 3.47
C GLN A 111 3.21 -12.24 2.66
N LEU A 112 1.98 -12.17 3.14
CA LEU A 112 0.82 -12.71 2.43
C LEU A 112 0.55 -11.97 1.13
N VAL A 113 0.74 -10.66 1.12
CA VAL A 113 0.63 -9.84 -0.10
C VAL A 113 1.70 -10.27 -1.11
N SER A 114 2.94 -10.47 -0.66
CA SER A 114 4.04 -10.96 -1.51
C SER A 114 3.69 -12.30 -2.14
N GLU A 115 3.16 -13.23 -1.36
CA GLU A 115 2.73 -14.55 -1.87
C GLU A 115 1.63 -14.41 -2.93
N SER A 116 0.69 -13.49 -2.74
CA SER A 116 -0.35 -13.22 -3.74
C SER A 116 0.23 -12.67 -5.04
N LEU A 117 1.21 -11.77 -4.96
CA LEU A 117 1.90 -11.25 -6.13
C LEU A 117 2.65 -12.37 -6.87
N ASP A 118 3.32 -13.25 -6.14
CA ASP A 118 4.02 -14.40 -6.72
C ASP A 118 3.05 -15.34 -7.45
N ASP A 119 1.91 -15.64 -6.84
CA ASP A 119 0.87 -16.49 -7.43
C ASP A 119 0.29 -15.88 -8.70
N MET A 120 0.26 -14.57 -8.81
CA MET A 120 -0.20 -13.85 -9.99
C MET A 120 0.86 -13.73 -11.09
N GLY A 121 2.10 -14.15 -10.81
CA GLY A 121 3.20 -14.01 -11.75
C GLY A 121 3.75 -12.59 -11.89
N VAL A 122 3.47 -11.73 -10.91
CA VAL A 122 3.99 -10.36 -10.90
C VAL A 122 5.48 -10.37 -10.58
N LYS A 123 6.26 -9.66 -11.38
CA LYS A 123 7.71 -9.55 -11.16
C LYS A 123 8.04 -8.29 -10.38
N TYR A 124 8.79 -8.44 -9.32
CA TYR A 124 9.22 -7.34 -8.46
C TYR A 124 10.47 -7.73 -7.68
N ILE A 125 11.16 -6.74 -7.12
CA ILE A 125 12.36 -6.95 -6.31
C ILE A 125 11.92 -7.34 -4.89
N LYS A 126 12.37 -8.47 -4.45
CA LYS A 126 12.06 -9.00 -3.11
C LYS A 126 12.97 -8.49 -2.02
#